data_57b2b48cfcbdeb4a35311c7386946d46
#
_entry.id   57b2b48cfcbdeb4a35311c7386946d46
#
_cell.length_a   1.000
_cell.length_b   1.000
_cell.length_c   1.000
_cell.angle_alpha   90.00
_cell.angle_beta   90.00
_cell.angle_gamma   90.00
#
_symmetry.space_group_name_H-M   'P 1'
#
loop_
_entity.id
_entity.type
_entity.pdbx_description
1 polymer ?
#
loop_
_entity_poly.entity_id
_entity_poly.type
_entity_poly.pdbx_seq_one_letter_code
_entity_poly.pdbx_strand_id
1 'polypeptide(L)'
;MSQHIAKQFDAELEAVRARVLQMGGIVEQQITSAIEVLSTGNIEQCDRIIEADHRVNALEIEIDEQCSHIIARRQPTAIDLRMILTVIKTITDLERIGDEAAKIARMAKNLHERDTLQIPRYREIKNVSEIAVDMLRQSLDAFARLDIAVPAKVVRLDEQVDEEFKTIVRKLITFMMEDPRTISSSLEILWVAKAIERIGDHAKNMSEYVVYLIKGKDVRHVSAEQLEREVEQ
;
A
#
# COMPACT_ATOMS: atom_id res chain seq x y z
N MET A 1 -2.39 34.61 23.69
CA MET A 1 -3.28 33.42 23.70
C MET A 1 -3.41 32.78 22.28
N SER A 2 -3.73 33.54 21.23
CA SER A 2 -3.92 32.98 19.86
C SER A 2 -2.69 32.28 19.27
N GLN A 3 -1.47 32.83 19.44
CA GLN A 3 -0.22 32.19 18.95
C GLN A 3 0.11 30.86 19.64
N HIS A 4 -0.29 30.67 20.88
CA HIS A 4 -0.06 29.40 21.60
C HIS A 4 -1.03 28.31 21.12
N ILE A 5 -2.25 28.69 20.76
CA ILE A 5 -3.28 27.78 20.23
C ILE A 5 -2.90 27.33 18.81
N ALA A 6 -2.39 28.25 17.96
CA ALA A 6 -1.92 27.91 16.62
C ALA A 6 -0.74 26.92 16.66
N LYS A 7 0.30 27.18 17.48
CA LYS A 7 1.44 26.27 17.65
C LYS A 7 1.04 24.89 18.16
N GLN A 8 0.05 24.79 19.03
CA GLN A 8 -0.43 23.52 19.52
C GLN A 8 -1.19 22.75 18.43
N PHE A 9 -1.95 23.44 17.59
CA PHE A 9 -2.67 22.84 16.47
C PHE A 9 -1.68 22.32 15.41
N ASP A 10 -0.67 23.10 15.04
CA ASP A 10 0.40 22.68 14.13
C ASP A 10 1.10 21.42 14.65
N ALA A 11 1.40 21.36 15.95
CA ALA A 11 2.00 20.19 16.58
C ALA A 11 1.10 18.95 16.55
N GLU A 12 -0.22 19.11 16.69
CA GLU A 12 -1.20 18.03 16.58
C GLU A 12 -1.24 17.47 15.14
N LEU A 13 -1.21 18.34 14.11
CA LEU A 13 -1.15 17.91 12.70
C LEU A 13 0.16 17.18 12.36
N GLU A 14 1.30 17.72 12.81
CA GLU A 14 2.60 17.06 12.60
C GLU A 14 2.67 15.71 13.32
N ALA A 15 2.09 15.58 14.52
CA ALA A 15 2.05 14.31 15.23
C ALA A 15 1.25 13.24 14.45
N VAL A 16 0.11 13.62 13.88
CA VAL A 16 -0.70 12.73 13.05
C VAL A 16 0.07 12.31 11.77
N ARG A 17 0.73 13.27 11.08
CA ARG A 17 1.57 12.95 9.90
C ARG A 17 2.69 11.98 10.24
N ALA A 18 3.39 12.19 11.35
CA ALA A 18 4.47 11.29 11.80
C ALA A 18 3.94 9.87 12.05
N ARG A 19 2.73 9.73 12.61
CA ARG A 19 2.10 8.42 12.84
C ARG A 19 1.72 7.71 11.54
N VAL A 20 1.25 8.43 10.52
CA VAL A 20 1.02 7.86 9.19
C VAL A 20 2.30 7.28 8.62
N LEU A 21 3.41 8.02 8.69
CA LEU A 21 4.71 7.55 8.21
C LEU A 21 5.23 6.35 9.00
N GLN A 22 5.00 6.33 10.33
CA GLN A 22 5.31 5.16 11.16
C GLN A 22 4.50 3.93 10.74
N MET A 23 3.20 4.07 10.51
CA MET A 23 2.32 3.01 10.01
C MET A 23 2.80 2.52 8.64
N GLY A 24 3.14 3.44 7.72
CA GLY A 24 3.69 3.12 6.41
C GLY A 24 4.98 2.28 6.48
N GLY A 25 5.92 2.61 7.38
CA GLY A 25 7.13 1.82 7.58
C GLY A 25 6.86 0.41 8.10
N ILE A 26 5.86 0.22 8.96
CA ILE A 26 5.44 -1.10 9.44
C ILE A 26 4.86 -1.93 8.29
N VAL A 27 3.98 -1.35 7.49
CA VAL A 27 3.34 -2.00 6.34
C VAL A 27 4.38 -2.38 5.28
N GLU A 28 5.33 -1.50 4.97
CA GLU A 28 6.44 -1.79 4.04
C GLU A 28 7.26 -3.00 4.50
N GLN A 29 7.60 -3.05 5.79
CA GLN A 29 8.32 -4.20 6.35
C GLN A 29 7.47 -5.47 6.28
N GLN A 30 6.16 -5.38 6.52
CA GLN A 30 5.23 -6.50 6.45
C GLN A 30 5.17 -7.09 5.05
N ILE A 31 5.07 -6.26 3.99
CA ILE A 31 5.11 -6.71 2.58
C ILE A 31 6.43 -7.42 2.28
N THR A 32 7.55 -6.77 2.62
CA THR A 32 8.89 -7.32 2.33
C THR A 32 9.08 -8.69 2.98
N SER A 33 8.67 -8.83 4.24
CA SER A 33 8.70 -10.10 4.96
C SER A 33 7.76 -11.15 4.35
N ALA A 34 6.55 -10.75 3.90
CA ALA A 34 5.58 -11.64 3.27
C ALA A 34 6.09 -12.18 1.92
N ILE A 35 6.83 -11.39 1.15
CA ILE A 35 7.47 -11.86 -0.08
C ILE A 35 8.65 -12.78 0.21
N GLU A 36 9.42 -12.51 1.26
CA GLU A 36 10.56 -13.35 1.63
C GLU A 36 10.11 -14.77 2.04
N VAL A 37 9.01 -14.91 2.79
CA VAL A 37 8.53 -16.22 3.23
C VAL A 37 8.03 -17.10 2.09
N LEU A 38 7.67 -16.55 0.93
CA LEU A 38 7.38 -17.33 -0.28
C LEU A 38 8.58 -18.18 -0.73
N SER A 39 9.80 -17.68 -0.54
CA SER A 39 11.03 -18.39 -0.93
C SER A 39 11.60 -19.24 0.18
N THR A 40 11.51 -18.78 1.43
CA THR A 40 12.14 -19.43 2.58
C THR A 40 11.27 -20.54 3.19
N GLY A 41 9.95 -20.45 3.04
CA GLY A 41 9.02 -21.42 3.63
C GLY A 41 8.96 -21.38 5.15
N ASN A 42 9.39 -20.31 5.77
CA ASN A 42 9.40 -20.19 7.23
C ASN A 42 7.99 -19.94 7.77
N ILE A 43 7.31 -21.03 8.18
CA ILE A 43 5.92 -21.00 8.69
C ILE A 43 5.79 -20.12 9.94
N GLU A 44 6.78 -20.17 10.85
CA GLU A 44 6.75 -19.32 12.05
C GLU A 44 6.79 -17.83 11.71
N GLN A 45 7.54 -17.46 10.69
CA GLN A 45 7.56 -16.09 10.18
C GLN A 45 6.24 -15.71 9.50
N CYS A 46 5.57 -16.63 8.79
CA CYS A 46 4.23 -16.39 8.26
C CYS A 46 3.25 -16.01 9.39
N ASP A 47 3.23 -16.78 10.47
CA ASP A 47 2.33 -16.52 11.60
C ASP A 47 2.62 -15.16 12.25
N ARG A 48 3.90 -14.78 12.41
CA ARG A 48 4.28 -13.46 12.93
C ARG A 48 3.82 -12.31 12.03
N ILE A 49 3.86 -12.48 10.70
CA ILE A 49 3.39 -11.47 9.76
C ILE A 49 1.87 -11.30 9.88
N ILE A 50 1.14 -12.40 10.00
CA ILE A 50 -0.31 -12.40 10.16
C ILE A 50 -0.71 -11.74 11.49
N GLU A 51 0.02 -12.01 12.59
CA GLU A 51 -0.23 -11.36 13.88
C GLU A 51 0.14 -9.88 13.90
N ALA A 52 1.19 -9.48 13.16
CA ALA A 52 1.62 -8.08 13.09
C ALA A 52 0.56 -7.16 12.46
N ASP A 53 -0.36 -7.71 11.69
CA ASP A 53 -1.48 -6.99 11.10
C ASP A 53 -2.38 -6.33 12.13
N HIS A 54 -2.60 -6.96 13.28
CA HIS A 54 -3.34 -6.34 14.40
C HIS A 54 -2.74 -5.01 14.87
N ARG A 55 -1.43 -4.83 14.71
CA ARG A 55 -0.77 -3.56 15.06
C ARG A 55 -1.08 -2.46 14.06
N VAL A 56 -1.19 -2.81 12.79
CA VAL A 56 -1.58 -1.87 11.72
C VAL A 56 -3.01 -1.41 11.94
N ASN A 57 -3.93 -2.35 12.21
CA ASN A 57 -5.34 -2.05 12.49
C ASN A 57 -5.52 -1.18 13.76
N ALA A 58 -4.74 -1.43 14.81
CA ALA A 58 -4.75 -0.61 16.01
C ALA A 58 -4.27 0.83 15.72
N LEU A 59 -3.24 1.00 14.89
CA LEU A 59 -2.73 2.31 14.49
C LEU A 59 -3.74 3.07 13.62
N GLU A 60 -4.45 2.39 12.71
CA GLU A 60 -5.52 3.01 11.93
C GLU A 60 -6.56 3.63 12.85
N ILE A 61 -7.09 2.85 13.78
CA ILE A 61 -8.13 3.32 14.74
C ILE A 61 -7.61 4.51 15.56
N GLU A 62 -6.39 4.42 16.12
CA GLU A 62 -5.81 5.48 16.92
C GLU A 62 -5.60 6.78 16.13
N ILE A 63 -5.19 6.72 14.89
CA ILE A 63 -4.98 7.90 14.02
C ILE A 63 -6.33 8.50 13.64
N ASP A 64 -7.32 7.66 13.30
CA ASP A 64 -8.68 8.13 12.97
C ASP A 64 -9.33 8.86 14.14
N GLU A 65 -9.23 8.31 15.36
CA GLU A 65 -9.71 8.97 16.57
C GLU A 65 -9.03 10.33 16.82
N GLN A 66 -7.71 10.41 16.59
CA GLN A 66 -6.98 11.67 16.68
C GLN A 66 -7.46 12.70 15.66
N CYS A 67 -7.67 12.29 14.41
CA CYS A 67 -8.23 13.13 13.36
C CYS A 67 -9.60 13.66 13.74
N SER A 68 -10.47 12.78 14.25
CA SER A 68 -11.82 13.13 14.72
C SER A 68 -11.78 14.14 15.87
N HIS A 69 -10.87 13.96 16.84
CA HIS A 69 -10.68 14.90 17.95
C HIS A 69 -10.17 16.27 17.47
N ILE A 70 -9.25 16.31 16.51
CA ILE A 70 -8.75 17.57 15.93
C ILE A 70 -9.90 18.31 15.23
N ILE A 71 -10.71 17.63 14.40
CA ILE A 71 -11.86 18.24 13.73
C ILE A 71 -12.82 18.85 14.75
N ALA A 72 -13.20 18.08 15.78
CA ALA A 72 -14.16 18.52 16.79
C ALA A 72 -13.68 19.73 17.62
N ARG A 73 -12.39 19.78 17.97
CA ARG A 73 -11.83 20.81 18.85
C ARG A 73 -11.37 22.06 18.12
N ARG A 74 -10.81 21.91 16.90
CA ARG A 74 -10.11 22.98 16.18
C ARG A 74 -10.93 23.59 15.07
N GLN A 75 -11.94 22.87 14.54
CA GLN A 75 -12.74 23.29 13.39
C GLN A 75 -11.84 23.74 12.22
N PRO A 76 -10.94 22.85 11.74
CA PRO A 76 -9.95 23.16 10.72
C PRO A 76 -10.61 23.64 9.43
N THR A 77 -9.92 24.51 8.69
CA THR A 77 -10.44 25.09 7.45
C THR A 77 -9.48 24.80 6.30
N ALA A 78 -10.03 24.82 5.07
CA ALA A 78 -9.27 24.76 3.83
C ALA A 78 -8.16 23.68 3.83
N ILE A 79 -6.88 24.06 3.85
CA ILE A 79 -5.72 23.17 3.72
C ILE A 79 -5.64 22.18 4.90
N ASP A 80 -5.87 22.66 6.13
CA ASP A 80 -5.76 21.80 7.31
C ASP A 80 -6.85 20.72 7.32
N LEU A 81 -8.07 21.05 6.90
CA LEU A 81 -9.13 20.07 6.74
C LEU A 81 -8.78 19.06 5.64
N ARG A 82 -8.22 19.51 4.51
CA ARG A 82 -7.77 18.57 3.45
C ARG A 82 -6.65 17.65 3.93
N MET A 83 -5.72 18.17 4.75
CA MET A 83 -4.67 17.34 5.37
C MET A 83 -5.29 16.21 6.19
N ILE A 84 -6.22 16.51 7.09
CA ILE A 84 -6.86 15.52 7.95
C ILE A 84 -7.66 14.50 7.12
N LEU A 85 -8.41 14.95 6.11
CA LEU A 85 -9.15 14.05 5.21
C LEU A 85 -8.21 13.16 4.40
N THR A 86 -7.06 13.69 3.98
CA THR A 86 -6.02 12.91 3.30
C THR A 86 -5.42 11.85 4.24
N VAL A 87 -5.13 12.22 5.48
CA VAL A 87 -4.66 11.27 6.50
C VAL A 87 -5.64 10.12 6.68
N ILE A 88 -6.93 10.40 6.89
CA ILE A 88 -7.98 9.37 7.10
C ILE A 88 -8.03 8.40 5.91
N LYS A 89 -7.96 8.90 4.68
CA LYS A 89 -7.93 8.05 3.48
C LYS A 89 -6.64 7.23 3.40
N THR A 90 -5.50 7.85 3.70
CA THR A 90 -4.19 7.21 3.63
C THR A 90 -4.05 6.06 4.64
N ILE A 91 -4.53 6.22 5.88
CA ILE A 91 -4.47 5.13 6.87
C ILE A 91 -5.36 3.95 6.49
N THR A 92 -6.50 4.21 5.86
CA THR A 92 -7.37 3.14 5.35
C THR A 92 -6.70 2.38 4.19
N ASP A 93 -6.01 3.06 3.27
CA ASP A 93 -5.24 2.38 2.22
C ASP A 93 -4.04 1.63 2.80
N LEU A 94 -3.36 2.16 3.82
CA LEU A 94 -2.26 1.46 4.51
C LEU A 94 -2.74 0.19 5.24
N GLU A 95 -3.89 0.22 5.90
CA GLU A 95 -4.51 -0.97 6.51
C GLU A 95 -4.79 -2.03 5.46
N ARG A 96 -5.40 -1.66 4.33
CA ARG A 96 -5.66 -2.58 3.23
C ARG A 96 -4.39 -3.18 2.63
N ILE A 97 -3.32 -2.40 2.54
CA ILE A 97 -2.00 -2.92 2.12
C ILE A 97 -1.47 -3.94 3.13
N GLY A 98 -1.62 -3.69 4.43
CA GLY A 98 -1.29 -4.63 5.51
C GLY A 98 -2.07 -5.94 5.39
N ASP A 99 -3.37 -5.86 5.17
CA ASP A 99 -4.26 -7.00 4.91
C ASP A 99 -3.77 -7.85 3.72
N GLU A 100 -3.37 -7.22 2.60
CA GLU A 100 -2.84 -7.95 1.45
C GLU A 100 -1.48 -8.59 1.77
N ALA A 101 -0.62 -7.96 2.56
CA ALA A 101 0.64 -8.56 3.02
C ALA A 101 0.39 -9.79 3.91
N ALA A 102 -0.56 -9.71 4.85
CA ALA A 102 -0.97 -10.84 5.67
C ALA A 102 -1.58 -11.98 4.84
N LYS A 103 -2.30 -11.64 3.77
CA LYS A 103 -2.84 -12.60 2.81
C LYS A 103 -1.73 -13.32 2.02
N ILE A 104 -0.71 -12.60 1.56
CA ILE A 104 0.47 -13.20 0.93
C ILE A 104 1.13 -14.21 1.89
N ALA A 105 1.31 -13.86 3.17
CA ALA A 105 1.87 -14.76 4.16
C ALA A 105 1.01 -16.03 4.37
N ARG A 106 -0.33 -15.90 4.38
CA ARG A 106 -1.24 -17.06 4.43
C ARG A 106 -1.10 -17.97 3.21
N MET A 107 -1.00 -17.40 2.00
CA MET A 107 -0.79 -18.18 0.77
C MET A 107 0.58 -18.87 0.77
N ALA A 108 1.64 -18.19 1.23
CA ALA A 108 2.95 -18.79 1.40
C ALA A 108 2.93 -19.99 2.36
N LYS A 109 2.25 -19.86 3.49
CA LYS A 109 2.05 -20.96 4.44
C LYS A 109 1.36 -22.16 3.79
N ASN A 110 0.24 -21.94 3.07
CA ASN A 110 -0.50 -22.99 2.37
C ASN A 110 0.38 -23.72 1.32
N LEU A 111 1.22 -22.98 0.58
CA LEU A 111 2.12 -23.54 -0.42
C LEU A 111 3.15 -24.49 0.20
N HIS A 112 3.73 -24.11 1.33
CA HIS A 112 4.79 -24.88 1.98
C HIS A 112 4.26 -26.06 2.81
N GLU A 113 3.08 -25.95 3.44
CA GLU A 113 2.46 -27.04 4.17
C GLU A 113 2.01 -28.19 3.27
N ARG A 114 1.76 -27.93 1.99
CA ARG A 114 1.35 -28.95 1.00
C ARG A 114 2.51 -29.66 0.32
N ASP A 115 3.75 -29.42 0.74
CA ASP A 115 4.98 -29.99 0.15
C ASP A 115 5.07 -29.81 -1.38
N THR A 116 4.55 -28.71 -1.87
CA THR A 116 4.59 -28.33 -3.27
C THR A 116 5.97 -27.76 -3.62
N LEU A 117 6.91 -28.64 -3.94
CA LEU A 117 8.35 -28.41 -4.06
C LEU A 117 8.80 -27.40 -5.13
N GLN A 118 7.92 -26.88 -5.97
CA GLN A 118 8.26 -25.85 -6.95
C GLN A 118 7.20 -24.77 -6.98
N ILE A 119 7.53 -23.59 -6.43
CA ILE A 119 6.72 -22.39 -6.60
C ILE A 119 6.91 -21.86 -8.02
N PRO A 120 5.90 -22.00 -8.91
CA PRO A 120 6.02 -21.49 -10.26
C PRO A 120 6.13 -19.95 -10.21
N ARG A 121 7.06 -19.41 -10.99
CA ARG A 121 7.14 -17.95 -11.23
C ARG A 121 7.52 -17.09 -10.02
N TYR A 122 8.20 -17.66 -9.04
CA TYR A 122 8.68 -16.88 -7.88
C TYR A 122 9.49 -15.64 -8.30
N ARG A 123 10.31 -15.73 -9.34
CA ARG A 123 11.11 -14.60 -9.82
C ARG A 123 10.24 -13.45 -10.33
N GLU A 124 9.17 -13.75 -11.08
CA GLU A 124 8.23 -12.75 -11.57
C GLU A 124 7.45 -12.12 -10.41
N ILE A 125 7.03 -12.92 -9.44
CA ILE A 125 6.38 -12.43 -8.20
C ILE A 125 7.31 -11.46 -7.46
N LYS A 126 8.59 -11.81 -7.31
CA LYS A 126 9.57 -10.95 -6.66
C LYS A 126 9.72 -9.62 -7.41
N ASN A 127 9.87 -9.66 -8.73
CA ASN A 127 10.05 -8.44 -9.53
C ASN A 127 8.85 -7.50 -9.40
N VAL A 128 7.61 -8.00 -9.53
CA VAL A 128 6.40 -7.16 -9.43
C VAL A 128 6.22 -6.64 -8.01
N SER A 129 6.61 -7.40 -6.98
CA SER A 129 6.55 -6.93 -5.58
C SER A 129 7.54 -5.81 -5.30
N GLU A 130 8.73 -5.83 -5.90
CA GLU A 130 9.71 -4.76 -5.79
C GLU A 130 9.15 -3.44 -6.35
N ILE A 131 8.41 -3.49 -7.47
CA ILE A 131 7.73 -2.33 -8.04
C ILE A 131 6.64 -1.82 -7.08
N ALA A 132 5.78 -2.68 -6.56
CA ALA A 132 4.70 -2.29 -5.65
C ALA A 132 5.24 -1.68 -4.33
N VAL A 133 6.34 -2.22 -3.78
CA VAL A 133 7.02 -1.64 -2.61
C VAL A 133 7.61 -0.26 -2.93
N ASP A 134 8.20 -0.09 -4.12
CA ASP A 134 8.73 1.21 -4.54
C ASP A 134 7.60 2.24 -4.72
N MET A 135 6.45 1.85 -5.26
CA MET A 135 5.25 2.70 -5.32
C MET A 135 4.80 3.17 -3.94
N LEU A 136 4.75 2.27 -2.95
CA LEU A 136 4.39 2.63 -1.57
C LEU A 136 5.40 3.62 -0.97
N ARG A 137 6.70 3.37 -1.12
CA ARG A 137 7.77 4.27 -0.66
C ARG A 137 7.66 5.65 -1.27
N GLN A 138 7.48 5.72 -2.59
CA GLN A 138 7.34 6.99 -3.30
C GLN A 138 6.08 7.74 -2.85
N SER A 139 4.96 7.05 -2.63
CA SER A 139 3.72 7.66 -2.15
C SER A 139 3.84 8.20 -0.73
N LEU A 140 4.51 7.48 0.17
CA LEU A 140 4.81 7.94 1.53
C LEU A 140 5.78 9.14 1.53
N ASP A 141 6.79 9.12 0.67
CA ASP A 141 7.75 10.22 0.52
C ASP A 141 7.07 11.49 -0.05
N ALA A 142 6.19 11.32 -1.05
CA ALA A 142 5.37 12.39 -1.59
C ALA A 142 4.46 13.00 -0.52
N PHE A 143 3.83 12.19 0.31
CA PHE A 143 3.01 12.66 1.44
C PHE A 143 3.86 13.39 2.49
N ALA A 144 5.04 12.85 2.83
CA ALA A 144 5.93 13.46 3.82
C ALA A 144 6.47 14.82 3.38
N ARG A 145 6.79 14.97 2.09
CA ARG A 145 7.41 16.19 1.54
C ARG A 145 6.42 17.13 0.86
N LEU A 146 5.17 16.71 0.71
CA LEU A 146 4.16 17.39 -0.11
C LEU A 146 4.65 17.58 -1.55
N ASP A 147 5.26 16.53 -2.12
CA ASP A 147 5.84 16.57 -3.46
C ASP A 147 4.80 16.15 -4.51
N ILE A 148 4.37 17.10 -5.30
CA ILE A 148 3.34 16.92 -6.32
C ILE A 148 3.86 16.24 -7.60
N ALA A 149 5.19 16.18 -7.82
CA ALA A 149 5.77 15.59 -9.03
C ALA A 149 5.80 14.05 -8.99
N VAL A 150 5.79 13.47 -7.79
CA VAL A 150 5.89 12.01 -7.59
C VAL A 150 4.64 11.24 -8.03
N PRO A 151 3.40 11.71 -7.80
CA PRO A 151 2.18 10.99 -8.16
C PRO A 151 2.12 10.49 -9.60
N ALA A 152 2.54 11.29 -10.57
CA ALA A 152 2.56 10.88 -11.97
C ALA A 152 3.49 9.68 -12.24
N LYS A 153 4.62 9.59 -11.53
CA LYS A 153 5.54 8.45 -11.62
C LYS A 153 4.92 7.19 -11.02
N VAL A 154 4.23 7.33 -9.89
CA VAL A 154 3.55 6.21 -9.22
C VAL A 154 2.45 5.64 -10.12
N VAL A 155 1.67 6.48 -10.80
CA VAL A 155 0.64 6.02 -11.77
C VAL A 155 1.26 5.23 -12.93
N ARG A 156 2.42 5.63 -13.44
CA ARG A 156 3.13 4.86 -14.47
C ARG A 156 3.68 3.53 -13.96
N LEU A 157 4.12 3.45 -12.71
CA LEU A 157 4.54 2.19 -12.10
C LEU A 157 3.35 1.24 -11.89
N ASP A 158 2.17 1.76 -11.59
CA ASP A 158 0.92 1.02 -11.51
C ASP A 158 0.57 0.32 -12.83
N GLU A 159 0.69 1.02 -13.97
CA GLU A 159 0.51 0.42 -15.29
C GLU A 159 1.48 -0.74 -15.54
N GLN A 160 2.74 -0.66 -15.03
CA GLN A 160 3.70 -1.75 -15.12
C GLN A 160 3.30 -2.95 -14.25
N VAL A 161 2.84 -2.72 -13.03
CA VAL A 161 2.33 -3.77 -12.14
C VAL A 161 1.16 -4.52 -12.79
N ASP A 162 0.23 -3.79 -13.40
CA ASP A 162 -0.91 -4.36 -14.13
C ASP A 162 -0.49 -5.26 -15.30
N GLU A 163 0.49 -4.84 -16.11
CA GLU A 163 0.99 -5.64 -17.24
C GLU A 163 1.76 -6.89 -16.77
N GLU A 164 2.56 -6.76 -15.71
CA GLU A 164 3.24 -7.91 -15.10
C GLU A 164 2.22 -8.89 -14.51
N PHE A 165 1.18 -8.42 -13.82
CA PHE A 165 0.10 -9.26 -13.32
C PHE A 165 -0.58 -10.04 -14.46
N LYS A 166 -0.98 -9.38 -15.54
CA LYS A 166 -1.57 -10.04 -16.73
C LYS A 166 -0.62 -11.10 -17.32
N THR A 167 0.67 -10.81 -17.33
CA THR A 167 1.69 -11.74 -17.83
C THR A 167 1.82 -12.96 -16.92
N ILE A 168 1.84 -12.78 -15.61
CA ILE A 168 1.85 -13.87 -14.61
C ILE A 168 0.60 -14.75 -14.79
N VAL A 169 -0.58 -14.15 -14.89
CA VAL A 169 -1.85 -14.87 -15.10
C VAL A 169 -1.79 -15.78 -16.33
N ARG A 170 -1.37 -15.24 -17.49
CA ARG A 170 -1.26 -16.03 -18.75
C ARG A 170 -0.29 -17.22 -18.58
N LYS A 171 0.85 -17.00 -17.94
CA LYS A 171 1.86 -18.06 -17.70
C LYS A 171 1.33 -19.12 -16.74
N LEU A 172 0.59 -18.73 -15.68
CA LEU A 172 -0.01 -19.69 -14.76
C LEU A 172 -1.09 -20.55 -15.44
N ILE A 173 -1.93 -19.95 -16.30
CA ILE A 173 -2.91 -20.69 -17.09
C ILE A 173 -2.23 -21.74 -17.96
N THR A 174 -1.17 -21.37 -18.70
CA THR A 174 -0.40 -22.31 -19.53
C THR A 174 0.16 -23.44 -18.66
N PHE A 175 0.72 -23.14 -17.53
CA PHE A 175 1.31 -24.11 -16.62
C PHE A 175 0.28 -25.11 -16.07
N MET A 176 -0.92 -24.61 -15.69
CA MET A 176 -2.04 -25.48 -15.26
C MET A 176 -2.55 -26.40 -16.39
N MET A 177 -2.52 -25.93 -17.65
CA MET A 177 -2.91 -26.75 -18.80
C MET A 177 -1.89 -27.84 -19.11
N GLU A 178 -0.60 -27.58 -18.93
CA GLU A 178 0.48 -28.54 -19.16
C GLU A 178 0.51 -29.65 -18.09
N ASP A 179 0.29 -29.30 -16.82
CA ASP A 179 0.25 -30.23 -15.71
C ASP A 179 -0.87 -29.91 -14.71
N PRO A 180 -2.02 -30.60 -14.79
CA PRO A 180 -3.15 -30.38 -13.89
C PRO A 180 -2.82 -30.54 -12.39
N ARG A 181 -1.75 -31.23 -12.03
CA ARG A 181 -1.32 -31.38 -10.62
C ARG A 181 -0.84 -30.06 -10.01
N THR A 182 -0.50 -29.08 -10.86
CA THR A 182 -0.05 -27.75 -10.44
C THR A 182 -1.17 -26.75 -10.19
N ILE A 183 -2.44 -27.12 -10.45
CA ILE A 183 -3.58 -26.20 -10.35
C ILE A 183 -3.65 -25.55 -8.97
N SER A 184 -3.59 -26.33 -7.89
CA SER A 184 -3.71 -25.80 -6.54
C SER A 184 -2.60 -24.79 -6.19
N SER A 185 -1.35 -25.12 -6.50
CA SER A 185 -0.22 -24.20 -6.25
C SER A 185 -0.26 -22.97 -7.15
N SER A 186 -0.68 -23.14 -8.41
CA SER A 186 -0.84 -22.01 -9.34
C SER A 186 -1.93 -21.04 -8.90
N LEU A 187 -3.02 -21.53 -8.29
CA LEU A 187 -4.06 -20.68 -7.73
C LEU A 187 -3.53 -19.88 -6.52
N GLU A 188 -2.75 -20.48 -5.62
CA GLU A 188 -2.14 -19.76 -4.50
C GLU A 188 -1.21 -18.63 -5.03
N ILE A 189 -0.39 -18.92 -6.04
CA ILE A 189 0.47 -17.91 -6.68
C ILE A 189 -0.35 -16.82 -7.39
N LEU A 190 -1.47 -17.17 -8.02
CA LEU A 190 -2.38 -16.20 -8.62
C LEU A 190 -2.92 -15.22 -7.57
N TRP A 191 -3.31 -15.73 -6.41
CA TRP A 191 -3.78 -14.88 -5.31
C TRP A 191 -2.67 -14.01 -4.72
N VAL A 192 -1.43 -14.51 -4.65
CA VAL A 192 -0.25 -13.69 -4.29
C VAL A 192 -0.05 -12.56 -5.31
N ALA A 193 -0.06 -12.87 -6.61
CA ALA A 193 0.08 -11.86 -7.65
C ALA A 193 -1.03 -10.80 -7.59
N LYS A 194 -2.28 -11.22 -7.33
CA LYS A 194 -3.41 -10.29 -7.16
C LYS A 194 -3.30 -9.43 -5.90
N ALA A 195 -2.76 -9.98 -4.81
CA ALA A 195 -2.51 -9.21 -3.60
C ALA A 195 -1.44 -8.12 -3.86
N ILE A 196 -0.38 -8.43 -4.63
CA ILE A 196 0.66 -7.46 -4.99
C ILE A 196 0.10 -6.35 -5.89
N GLU A 197 -0.73 -6.68 -6.87
CA GLU A 197 -1.39 -5.70 -7.74
C GLU A 197 -2.27 -4.75 -6.90
N ARG A 198 -3.03 -5.27 -5.92
CA ARG A 198 -3.83 -4.43 -5.01
C ARG A 198 -2.99 -3.54 -4.10
N ILE A 199 -1.80 -4.00 -3.68
CA ILE A 199 -0.84 -3.13 -2.97
C ILE A 199 -0.45 -1.94 -3.84
N GLY A 200 -0.20 -2.15 -5.14
CA GLY A 200 0.05 -1.10 -6.12
C GLY A 200 -1.13 -0.13 -6.23
N ASP A 201 -2.35 -0.64 -6.43
CA ASP A 201 -3.57 0.15 -6.48
C ASP A 201 -3.72 1.10 -5.28
N HIS A 202 -3.53 0.58 -4.05
CA HIS A 202 -3.63 1.37 -2.83
C HIS A 202 -2.50 2.41 -2.71
N ALA A 203 -1.27 2.05 -3.10
CA ALA A 203 -0.15 2.99 -3.13
C ALA A 203 -0.39 4.14 -4.13
N LYS A 204 -0.97 3.85 -5.29
CA LYS A 204 -1.40 4.85 -6.27
C LYS A 204 -2.45 5.78 -5.68
N ASN A 205 -3.50 5.25 -5.03
CA ASN A 205 -4.51 6.07 -4.36
C ASN A 205 -3.88 7.07 -3.39
N MET A 206 -2.93 6.59 -2.56
CA MET A 206 -2.21 7.45 -1.61
C MET A 206 -1.48 8.58 -2.33
N SER A 207 -0.84 8.33 -3.47
CA SER A 207 -0.16 9.36 -4.25
C SER A 207 -1.13 10.40 -4.81
N GLU A 208 -2.30 9.97 -5.30
CA GLU A 208 -3.35 10.85 -5.81
C GLU A 208 -3.93 11.76 -4.70
N TYR A 209 -3.99 11.27 -3.45
CA TYR A 209 -4.40 12.10 -2.32
C TYR A 209 -3.42 13.24 -2.03
N VAL A 210 -2.13 13.09 -2.34
CA VAL A 210 -1.17 14.19 -2.21
C VAL A 210 -1.50 15.33 -3.17
N VAL A 211 -1.93 15.03 -4.40
CA VAL A 211 -2.39 16.04 -5.36
C VAL A 211 -3.63 16.75 -4.84
N TYR A 212 -4.61 15.99 -4.31
CA TYR A 212 -5.79 16.56 -3.69
C TYR A 212 -5.45 17.47 -2.50
N LEU A 213 -4.52 17.05 -1.65
CA LEU A 213 -4.08 17.83 -0.50
C LEU A 213 -3.54 19.20 -0.93
N ILE A 214 -2.66 19.23 -1.92
CA ILE A 214 -1.94 20.44 -2.32
C ILE A 214 -2.80 21.32 -3.20
N LYS A 215 -3.41 20.77 -4.26
CA LYS A 215 -4.18 21.54 -5.26
C LYS A 215 -5.68 21.65 -4.95
N GLY A 216 -6.20 20.83 -4.03
CA GLY A 216 -7.63 20.74 -3.75
C GLY A 216 -8.45 20.10 -4.90
N LYS A 217 -7.79 19.46 -5.86
CA LYS A 217 -8.40 18.85 -7.04
C LYS A 217 -8.36 17.34 -6.93
N ASP A 218 -9.51 16.68 -7.05
CA ASP A 218 -9.59 15.23 -7.07
C ASP A 218 -9.15 14.73 -8.46
N VAL A 219 -8.06 13.97 -8.48
CA VAL A 219 -7.44 13.43 -9.70
C VAL A 219 -7.62 11.92 -9.82
N ARG A 220 -8.46 11.32 -8.99
CA ARG A 220 -8.82 9.90 -9.14
C ARG A 220 -9.49 9.68 -10.48
N HIS A 221 -9.13 8.60 -11.17
CA HIS A 221 -9.69 8.23 -12.47
C HIS A 221 -9.23 9.10 -13.66
N VAL A 222 -8.18 9.92 -13.52
CA VAL A 222 -7.53 10.58 -14.66
C VAL A 222 -6.37 9.71 -15.19
N SER A 223 -6.03 9.86 -16.48
CA SER A 223 -4.85 9.16 -17.03
C SER A 223 -3.54 9.77 -16.52
N ALA A 224 -2.44 9.01 -16.64
CA ALA A 224 -1.11 9.50 -16.27
C ALA A 224 -0.75 10.82 -16.96
N GLU A 225 -1.05 10.93 -18.27
CA GLU A 225 -0.80 12.15 -19.05
C GLU A 225 -1.66 13.34 -18.59
N GLN A 226 -2.89 13.08 -18.16
CA GLN A 226 -3.76 14.11 -17.60
C GLN A 226 -3.23 14.57 -16.24
N LEU A 227 -2.79 13.63 -15.40
CA LEU A 227 -2.20 13.93 -14.10
C LEU A 227 -0.91 14.77 -14.25
N GLU A 228 -0.04 14.43 -15.20
CA GLU A 228 1.17 15.22 -15.49
C GLU A 228 0.84 16.67 -15.83
N ARG A 229 -0.14 16.90 -16.70
CA ARG A 229 -0.60 18.26 -17.06
C ARG A 229 -1.17 19.02 -15.86
N GLU A 230 -1.85 18.34 -14.96
CA GLU A 230 -2.41 18.93 -13.74
C GLU A 230 -1.31 19.30 -12.73
N VAL A 231 -0.22 18.57 -12.71
CA VAL A 231 0.94 18.83 -11.85
C VAL A 231 1.77 20.01 -12.36
N GLU A 232 1.90 20.19 -13.68
CA GLU A 232 2.69 21.26 -14.31
C GLU A 232 2.00 22.64 -14.27
N GLN A 233 0.69 22.71 -14.06
CA GLN A 233 -0.11 23.94 -13.92
C GLN A 233 -0.09 24.45 -12.46
#